data_7a09a391bf76cfdc66b0c5c6e8f1ae47
#
_entry.id   7a09a391bf76cfdc66b0c5c6e8f1ae47
#
_cell.length_a   1.000
_cell.length_b   1.000
_cell.length_c   1.000
_cell.angle_alpha   90.00
_cell.angle_beta   90.00
_cell.angle_gamma   90.00
#
_symmetry.space_group_name_H-M   'P 1'
#
loop_
_entity.id
_entity.type
_entity.pdbx_description
1 polymer ?
#
loop_
_entity_poly.entity_id
_entity_poly.type
_entity_poly.pdbx_seq_one_letter_code
_entity_poly.pdbx_strand_id
1 'polypeptide(L)'
;MKRIASLFFLVLFFTACKPTSAIITSKKEAEDKGIYTVPVAKKTIAKKETHTKAEKKKETAKKSKIIEVEESDYAANAADSSYLVEQLINSASNKIGANYKSGGITDEGFDCSGLMYNIFDLYNIKLPHSSLEQSKLGTVIERENSKKGDLIFFRTNGRKQINHVGMVVEVTADEIKFVHSATSSGVIVSSTKEPYYQKSFVQVNRILL
;
A
#
# COMPACT_ATOMS: atom_id res chain seq x y z
N MET A 1 -71.00 5.35 -23.66
CA MET A 1 -69.94 4.28 -23.55
C MET A 1 -68.67 4.93 -23.17
N LYS A 2 -68.31 4.87 -21.87
CA LYS A 2 -67.09 5.53 -21.29
C LYS A 2 -65.94 4.53 -21.32
N ARG A 3 -64.86 4.84 -22.04
CA ARG A 3 -63.62 4.04 -22.05
C ARG A 3 -62.79 4.50 -20.91
N ILE A 4 -62.57 3.64 -19.91
CA ILE A 4 -61.68 3.84 -18.79
C ILE A 4 -60.28 3.38 -19.26
N ALA A 5 -59.36 4.33 -19.46
CA ALA A 5 -57.96 4.05 -19.71
C ALA A 5 -57.28 3.80 -18.35
N SER A 6 -56.89 2.56 -18.12
CA SER A 6 -56.09 2.16 -16.95
C SER A 6 -54.62 2.53 -17.23
N LEU A 7 -54.14 3.55 -16.55
CA LEU A 7 -52.69 3.89 -16.52
C LEU A 7 -51.99 2.97 -15.54
N PHE A 8 -51.29 1.97 -16.06
CA PHE A 8 -50.32 1.19 -15.28
C PHE A 8 -49.08 2.04 -15.01
N PHE A 9 -48.96 2.54 -13.78
CA PHE A 9 -47.78 3.21 -13.30
C PHE A 9 -46.73 2.15 -12.96
N LEU A 10 -45.79 1.90 -13.90
CA LEU A 10 -44.64 1.02 -13.69
C LEU A 10 -43.58 1.78 -12.85
N VAL A 11 -43.63 1.57 -11.54
CA VAL A 11 -42.59 2.09 -10.63
C VAL A 11 -41.35 1.20 -10.76
N LEU A 12 -40.38 1.64 -11.55
CA LEU A 12 -39.04 1.05 -11.60
C LEU A 12 -38.30 1.41 -10.32
N PHE A 13 -38.24 0.47 -9.38
CA PHE A 13 -37.34 0.55 -8.27
C PHE A 13 -35.88 0.38 -8.77
N PHE A 14 -35.21 1.46 -9.02
CA PHE A 14 -33.74 1.45 -9.12
C PHE A 14 -33.16 1.16 -7.75
N THR A 15 -32.92 -0.10 -7.45
CA THR A 15 -32.03 -0.47 -6.36
C THR A 15 -30.62 -0.09 -6.78
N ALA A 16 -30.21 1.14 -6.46
CA ALA A 16 -28.84 1.58 -6.57
C ALA A 16 -28.00 0.77 -5.57
N CYS A 17 -27.33 -0.27 -6.05
CA CYS A 17 -26.24 -0.89 -5.33
C CYS A 17 -25.16 0.19 -5.13
N LYS A 18 -25.10 0.77 -3.92
CA LYS A 18 -23.97 1.61 -3.51
C LYS A 18 -22.74 0.71 -3.41
N PRO A 19 -21.63 1.00 -4.11
CA PRO A 19 -20.39 0.27 -3.89
C PRO A 19 -19.93 0.52 -2.45
N THR A 20 -19.83 -0.54 -1.66
CA THR A 20 -19.54 -0.53 -0.22
C THR A 20 -18.03 -0.52 0.07
N SER A 21 -17.20 0.05 -0.77
CA SER A 21 -15.80 0.29 -0.44
C SER A 21 -15.48 1.78 -0.54
N ALA A 22 -15.96 2.56 0.44
CA ALA A 22 -15.48 3.92 0.60
C ALA A 22 -14.03 3.84 1.13
N ILE A 23 -13.07 4.25 0.31
CA ILE A 23 -11.70 4.47 0.77
C ILE A 23 -11.75 5.54 1.84
N ILE A 24 -11.24 5.22 3.01
CA ILE A 24 -11.16 6.14 4.13
C ILE A 24 -10.05 7.13 3.84
N THR A 25 -10.43 8.39 3.61
CA THR A 25 -9.51 9.47 3.25
C THR A 25 -9.03 10.29 4.44
N SER A 26 -9.57 10.03 5.65
CA SER A 26 -9.16 10.71 6.87
C SER A 26 -9.21 9.81 8.10
N LYS A 27 -8.37 10.12 9.10
CA LYS A 27 -8.33 9.42 10.38
C LYS A 27 -9.69 9.46 11.07
N LYS A 28 -10.38 10.61 11.04
CA LYS A 28 -11.70 10.81 11.64
C LYS A 28 -12.74 9.88 11.02
N GLU A 29 -12.71 9.69 9.71
CA GLU A 29 -13.62 8.77 9.00
C GLU A 29 -13.35 7.30 9.34
N ALA A 30 -12.09 6.93 9.63
CA ALA A 30 -11.71 5.60 10.11
C ALA A 30 -12.20 5.33 11.53
N GLU A 31 -12.11 6.33 12.40
CA GLU A 31 -12.64 6.30 13.77
C GLU A 31 -14.16 6.20 13.78
N ASP A 32 -14.86 7.03 13.00
CA ASP A 32 -16.33 7.05 12.91
C ASP A 32 -16.90 5.72 12.34
N LYS A 33 -16.14 5.01 11.51
CA LYS A 33 -16.53 3.70 10.94
C LYS A 33 -16.10 2.51 11.80
N GLY A 34 -15.45 2.73 12.95
CA GLY A 34 -15.02 1.67 13.86
C GLY A 34 -13.95 0.72 13.29
N ILE A 35 -13.28 1.14 12.21
CA ILE A 35 -12.22 0.36 11.53
C ILE A 35 -10.86 0.60 12.20
N TYR A 36 -10.80 1.64 13.05
CA TYR A 36 -9.60 2.02 13.79
C TYR A 36 -9.79 1.79 15.29
N THR A 37 -9.08 0.79 15.82
CA THR A 37 -8.85 0.65 17.26
C THR A 37 -7.39 0.92 17.55
N VAL A 38 -7.12 1.96 18.35
CA VAL A 38 -5.77 2.31 18.80
C VAL A 38 -5.15 1.12 19.52
N PRO A 39 -4.01 0.56 19.08
CA PRO A 39 -3.30 -0.43 19.89
C PRO A 39 -2.76 0.26 21.13
N VAL A 40 -3.25 -0.12 22.32
CA VAL A 40 -2.67 0.32 23.58
C VAL A 40 -1.27 -0.29 23.68
N ALA A 41 -0.26 0.56 23.54
CA ALA A 41 1.15 0.18 23.69
C ALA A 41 1.37 -0.37 25.12
N LYS A 42 1.53 -1.68 25.24
CA LYS A 42 2.07 -2.31 26.45
C LYS A 42 3.55 -1.97 26.53
N LYS A 43 3.85 -1.07 27.49
CA LYS A 43 5.20 -0.72 27.90
C LYS A 43 5.88 -1.97 28.47
N THR A 44 6.77 -2.59 27.71
CA THR A 44 7.63 -3.66 28.24
C THR A 44 9.03 -3.10 28.45
N ILE A 45 9.46 -3.24 29.70
CA ILE A 45 10.70 -2.75 30.28
C ILE A 45 11.89 -3.47 29.63
N ALA A 46 12.91 -2.68 29.27
CA ALA A 46 14.19 -3.14 28.77
C ALA A 46 14.90 -4.06 29.76
N LYS A 47 15.40 -5.19 29.26
CA LYS A 47 16.50 -5.92 29.93
C LYS A 47 17.66 -6.02 28.94
N LYS A 48 18.74 -5.41 29.39
CA LYS A 48 20.06 -5.31 28.78
C LYS A 48 20.76 -6.65 28.96
N GLU A 49 21.21 -7.30 27.90
CA GLU A 49 22.28 -8.28 28.01
C GLU A 49 23.27 -8.20 26.83
N THR A 50 24.49 -8.36 27.21
CA THR A 50 25.81 -8.08 26.65
C THR A 50 26.24 -9.01 25.51
N HIS A 51 27.12 -8.45 24.69
CA HIS A 51 28.00 -9.07 23.69
C HIS A 51 28.54 -10.46 23.98
N THR A 52 28.59 -11.32 22.94
CA THR A 52 29.82 -12.11 22.66
C THR A 52 29.97 -12.43 21.16
N LYS A 53 31.19 -12.60 20.78
CA LYS A 53 31.95 -12.51 19.57
C LYS A 53 31.94 -13.82 18.75
N ALA A 54 31.91 -13.67 17.44
CA ALA A 54 32.52 -14.43 16.36
C ALA A 54 32.54 -15.99 16.38
N GLU A 55 32.09 -16.58 15.25
CA GLU A 55 32.98 -17.45 14.49
C GLU A 55 32.48 -17.71 13.05
N LYS A 56 33.48 -17.80 12.17
CA LYS A 56 33.43 -17.90 10.71
C LYS A 56 33.51 -19.38 10.35
N LYS A 57 32.59 -19.95 9.54
CA LYS A 57 32.89 -21.20 8.83
C LYS A 57 32.10 -21.36 7.52
N LYS A 58 32.84 -21.34 6.45
CA LYS A 58 32.92 -22.04 5.17
C LYS A 58 31.68 -22.78 4.61
N GLU A 59 31.36 -22.34 3.45
CA GLU A 59 30.92 -22.94 2.19
C GLU A 59 30.89 -24.49 2.10
N THR A 60 29.74 -25.04 1.69
CA THR A 60 29.70 -26.20 0.79
C THR A 60 28.40 -26.15 -0.05
N ALA A 61 28.59 -26.19 -1.35
CA ALA A 61 27.56 -26.33 -2.37
C ALA A 61 26.84 -27.67 -2.20
N LYS A 62 25.49 -27.64 -2.26
CA LYS A 62 24.68 -28.85 -2.41
C LYS A 62 23.55 -28.62 -3.41
N LYS A 63 23.76 -29.24 -4.54
CA LYS A 63 22.90 -29.74 -5.61
C LYS A 63 21.39 -29.57 -5.39
N SER A 64 20.76 -28.90 -6.33
CA SER A 64 19.32 -28.68 -6.47
C SER A 64 18.57 -30.02 -6.50
N LYS A 65 17.68 -30.18 -5.52
CA LYS A 65 16.59 -31.16 -5.54
C LYS A 65 15.33 -30.38 -5.92
N ILE A 66 14.77 -30.71 -7.07
CA ILE A 66 13.44 -30.20 -7.47
C ILE A 66 12.47 -30.75 -6.41
N ILE A 67 11.89 -29.85 -5.62
CA ILE A 67 10.82 -30.16 -4.70
C ILE A 67 9.54 -29.92 -5.48
N GLU A 68 8.75 -30.95 -5.73
CA GLU A 68 7.34 -30.80 -6.11
C GLU A 68 6.64 -30.10 -4.97
N VAL A 69 6.26 -28.84 -5.18
CA VAL A 69 5.48 -28.05 -4.23
C VAL A 69 4.03 -28.48 -4.41
N GLU A 70 3.44 -29.05 -3.36
CA GLU A 70 2.05 -29.45 -3.36
C GLU A 70 1.13 -28.21 -3.47
N GLU A 71 0.00 -28.34 -4.16
CA GLU A 71 -0.98 -27.26 -4.44
C GLU A 71 -1.52 -26.59 -3.17
N SER A 72 -1.46 -27.31 -2.03
CA SER A 72 -1.81 -26.81 -0.69
C SER A 72 -0.87 -25.71 -0.17
N ASP A 73 0.43 -25.82 -0.45
CA ASP A 73 1.44 -24.84 0.00
C ASP A 73 1.34 -23.54 -0.77
N TYR A 74 0.90 -23.60 -2.05
CA TYR A 74 0.69 -22.41 -2.87
C TYR A 74 -0.51 -21.59 -2.38
N ALA A 75 -1.60 -22.24 -1.98
CA ALA A 75 -2.78 -21.59 -1.45
C ALA A 75 -2.53 -20.93 -0.08
N ALA A 76 -1.77 -21.57 0.79
CA ALA A 76 -1.38 -21.02 2.09
C ALA A 76 -0.49 -19.79 1.93
N ASN A 77 0.53 -19.84 1.06
CA ASN A 77 1.41 -18.72 0.78
C ASN A 77 0.69 -17.53 0.14
N ALA A 78 -0.30 -17.76 -0.73
CA ALA A 78 -1.11 -16.71 -1.34
C ALA A 78 -2.04 -16.03 -0.32
N ALA A 79 -2.61 -16.77 0.62
CA ALA A 79 -3.43 -16.24 1.71
C ALA A 79 -2.59 -15.38 2.67
N ASP A 80 -1.39 -15.83 3.04
CA ASP A 80 -0.45 -15.07 3.88
C ASP A 80 0.03 -13.79 3.20
N SER A 81 0.32 -13.85 1.89
CA SER A 81 0.70 -12.67 1.10
C SER A 81 -0.44 -11.65 1.02
N SER A 82 -1.67 -12.10 0.80
CA SER A 82 -2.86 -11.24 0.77
C SER A 82 -3.12 -10.57 2.12
N TYR A 83 -3.00 -11.33 3.22
CA TYR A 83 -3.13 -10.79 4.57
C TYR A 83 -2.07 -9.72 4.87
N LEU A 84 -0.81 -9.98 4.52
CA LEU A 84 0.28 -9.02 4.70
C LEU A 84 0.04 -7.71 3.92
N VAL A 85 -0.45 -7.80 2.68
CA VAL A 85 -0.81 -6.63 1.87
C VAL A 85 -1.86 -5.78 2.58
N GLU A 86 -2.93 -6.38 3.11
CA GLU A 86 -3.96 -5.64 3.85
C GLU A 86 -3.39 -5.01 5.13
N GLN A 87 -2.47 -5.67 5.83
CA GLN A 87 -1.80 -5.10 7.00
C GLN A 87 -0.91 -3.89 6.64
N LEU A 88 -0.18 -3.94 5.53
CA LEU A 88 0.61 -2.81 5.01
C LEU A 88 -0.29 -1.62 4.69
N ILE A 89 -1.42 -1.86 3.99
CA ILE A 89 -2.39 -0.82 3.64
C ILE A 89 -3.02 -0.20 4.89
N ASN A 90 -3.41 -1.00 5.87
CA ASN A 90 -3.94 -0.53 7.14
C ASN A 90 -2.92 0.33 7.89
N SER A 91 -1.65 -0.11 7.93
CA SER A 91 -0.56 0.66 8.55
C SER A 91 -0.33 2.00 7.85
N ALA A 92 -0.40 2.02 6.51
CA ALA A 92 -0.30 3.26 5.74
C ALA A 92 -1.50 4.19 5.98
N SER A 93 -2.70 3.63 6.02
CA SER A 93 -3.94 4.38 6.27
C SER A 93 -3.93 5.04 7.66
N ASN A 94 -3.34 4.39 8.65
CA ASN A 94 -3.16 4.94 10.00
C ASN A 94 -2.19 6.13 10.06
N LYS A 95 -1.39 6.37 9.00
CA LYS A 95 -0.51 7.53 8.88
C LYS A 95 -1.13 8.69 8.11
N ILE A 96 -2.34 8.54 7.54
CA ILE A 96 -3.04 9.62 6.83
C ILE A 96 -3.21 10.82 7.76
N GLY A 97 -2.84 12.02 7.24
CA GLY A 97 -2.83 13.28 7.99
C GLY A 97 -1.52 13.58 8.73
N ALA A 98 -0.55 12.65 8.75
CA ALA A 98 0.80 12.95 9.24
C ALA A 98 1.49 13.99 8.33
N ASN A 99 2.26 14.90 8.93
CA ASN A 99 2.94 15.96 8.23
C ASN A 99 4.03 15.44 7.27
N TYR A 100 4.30 16.21 6.21
CA TYR A 100 5.51 16.00 5.41
C TYR A 100 6.75 16.49 6.15
N LYS A 101 7.82 15.69 6.15
CA LYS A 101 9.14 16.07 6.66
C LYS A 101 10.19 15.46 5.73
N SER A 102 11.02 16.30 5.11
CA SER A 102 12.09 15.82 4.23
C SER A 102 13.04 14.89 4.99
N GLY A 103 13.29 13.68 4.46
CA GLY A 103 14.05 12.63 5.12
C GLY A 103 13.35 12.01 6.33
N GLY A 104 12.08 12.34 6.57
CA GLY A 104 11.32 11.86 7.72
C GLY A 104 10.87 10.40 7.56
N ILE A 105 11.02 9.61 8.64
CA ILE A 105 10.67 8.18 8.70
C ILE A 105 9.87 7.83 9.96
N THR A 106 9.38 8.82 10.69
CA THR A 106 8.68 8.64 11.98
C THR A 106 7.37 9.41 11.99
N ASP A 107 6.56 9.20 13.03
CA ASP A 107 5.28 9.89 13.22
C ASP A 107 5.41 11.42 13.41
N GLU A 108 6.61 11.94 13.60
CA GLU A 108 6.86 13.40 13.55
C GLU A 108 6.71 13.97 12.14
N GLY A 109 6.77 13.13 11.12
CA GLY A 109 6.59 13.44 9.72
C GLY A 109 7.33 12.46 8.81
N PHE A 110 6.80 12.28 7.62
CA PHE A 110 7.34 11.37 6.61
C PHE A 110 7.65 12.11 5.32
N ASP A 111 8.73 11.73 4.63
CA ASP A 111 8.77 11.93 3.19
C ASP A 111 8.17 10.72 2.45
N CYS A 112 8.10 10.77 1.12
CA CYS A 112 7.43 9.73 0.33
C CYS A 112 8.08 8.34 0.51
N SER A 113 9.39 8.25 0.43
CA SER A 113 10.16 7.00 0.58
C SER A 113 10.30 6.59 2.04
N GLY A 114 10.35 7.54 2.96
CA GLY A 114 10.40 7.29 4.39
C GLY A 114 9.09 6.71 4.92
N LEU A 115 7.94 7.09 4.36
CA LEU A 115 6.67 6.46 4.66
C LEU A 115 6.69 4.98 4.26
N MET A 116 7.12 4.65 3.04
CA MET A 116 7.23 3.28 2.56
C MET A 116 8.24 2.49 3.41
N TYR A 117 9.41 3.07 3.69
CA TYR A 117 10.41 2.48 4.56
C TYR A 117 9.81 2.11 5.93
N ASN A 118 9.12 3.04 6.60
CA ASN A 118 8.53 2.83 7.91
C ASN A 118 7.48 1.72 7.90
N ILE A 119 6.56 1.75 6.91
CA ILE A 119 5.45 0.79 6.84
C ILE A 119 5.98 -0.63 6.61
N PHE A 120 6.90 -0.82 5.68
CA PHE A 120 7.45 -2.14 5.37
C PHE A 120 8.35 -2.67 6.49
N ASP A 121 9.08 -1.79 7.19
CA ASP A 121 9.92 -2.15 8.34
C ASP A 121 9.13 -2.72 9.52
N LEU A 122 7.87 -2.29 9.72
CA LEU A 122 6.97 -2.88 10.73
C LEU A 122 6.75 -4.38 10.53
N TYR A 123 6.92 -4.87 9.32
CA TYR A 123 6.76 -6.29 8.94
C TYR A 123 8.09 -6.96 8.57
N ASN A 124 9.22 -6.40 9.02
CA ASN A 124 10.58 -6.89 8.78
C ASN A 124 10.99 -6.93 7.30
N ILE A 125 10.33 -6.15 6.43
CA ILE A 125 10.69 -6.00 5.02
C ILE A 125 11.54 -4.74 4.88
N LYS A 126 12.81 -4.91 4.53
CA LYS A 126 13.76 -3.79 4.45
C LYS A 126 13.70 -3.13 3.08
N LEU A 127 13.31 -1.86 3.08
CA LEU A 127 13.42 -0.98 1.91
C LEU A 127 14.53 0.05 2.12
N PRO A 128 15.22 0.52 1.06
CA PRO A 128 16.11 1.67 1.16
C PRO A 128 15.34 2.97 1.43
N HIS A 129 16.02 4.01 1.90
CA HIS A 129 15.42 5.30 2.23
C HIS A 129 15.15 6.21 1.02
N SER A 130 15.52 5.80 -0.19
CA SER A 130 15.38 6.61 -1.41
C SER A 130 14.35 6.00 -2.35
N SER A 131 13.43 6.81 -2.86
CA SER A 131 12.45 6.36 -3.88
C SER A 131 13.14 5.83 -5.15
N LEU A 132 14.29 6.39 -5.54
CA LEU A 132 15.07 5.87 -6.65
C LEU A 132 15.63 4.47 -6.38
N GLU A 133 16.13 4.22 -5.18
CA GLU A 133 16.63 2.88 -4.82
C GLU A 133 15.47 1.89 -4.61
N GLN A 134 14.35 2.34 -4.03
CA GLN A 134 13.13 1.52 -3.91
C GLN A 134 12.61 1.08 -5.29
N SER A 135 12.72 1.93 -6.32
CA SER A 135 12.27 1.63 -7.68
C SER A 135 13.09 0.54 -8.39
N LYS A 136 14.21 0.13 -7.83
CA LYS A 136 15.05 -0.96 -8.34
C LYS A 136 14.72 -2.31 -7.72
N LEU A 137 13.84 -2.34 -6.71
CA LEU A 137 13.47 -3.55 -5.99
C LEU A 137 12.25 -4.22 -6.60
N GLY A 138 12.14 -5.52 -6.39
CA GLY A 138 11.01 -6.32 -6.84
C GLY A 138 10.92 -6.47 -8.34
N THR A 139 9.72 -6.77 -8.83
CA THR A 139 9.42 -6.96 -10.24
C THR A 139 8.63 -5.78 -10.78
N VAL A 140 9.08 -5.19 -11.89
CA VAL A 140 8.33 -4.17 -12.62
C VAL A 140 7.06 -4.82 -13.20
N ILE A 141 5.92 -4.20 -12.93
CA ILE A 141 4.59 -4.68 -13.35
C ILE A 141 4.01 -3.69 -14.35
N GLU A 142 3.41 -4.22 -15.42
CA GLU A 142 2.60 -3.40 -16.32
C GLU A 142 1.46 -2.74 -15.53
N ARG A 143 1.14 -1.50 -15.87
CA ARG A 143 0.16 -0.68 -15.13
C ARG A 143 -1.19 -1.38 -14.95
N GLU A 144 -1.64 -2.10 -15.97
CA GLU A 144 -2.92 -2.81 -16.02
C GLU A 144 -2.95 -4.03 -15.09
N ASN A 145 -1.76 -4.55 -14.74
CA ASN A 145 -1.56 -5.69 -13.84
C ASN A 145 -1.26 -5.28 -12.39
N SER A 146 -1.36 -3.97 -12.10
CA SER A 146 -1.15 -3.45 -10.74
C SER A 146 -2.14 -4.05 -9.75
N LYS A 147 -1.67 -4.27 -8.53
CA LYS A 147 -2.47 -4.78 -7.41
C LYS A 147 -2.24 -3.93 -6.16
N LYS A 148 -3.13 -4.04 -5.21
CA LYS A 148 -2.94 -3.48 -3.85
C LYS A 148 -1.61 -3.96 -3.27
N GLY A 149 -0.89 -3.06 -2.58
CA GLY A 149 0.42 -3.32 -1.99
C GLY A 149 1.62 -3.11 -2.93
N ASP A 150 1.40 -2.97 -4.24
CA ASP A 150 2.47 -2.61 -5.18
C ASP A 150 2.97 -1.19 -4.89
N LEU A 151 4.25 -0.92 -5.13
CA LEU A 151 4.82 0.42 -5.08
C LEU A 151 4.69 1.10 -6.44
N ILE A 152 4.17 2.33 -6.45
CA ILE A 152 4.00 3.15 -7.67
C ILE A 152 4.97 4.33 -7.63
N PHE A 153 5.66 4.58 -8.75
CA PHE A 153 6.77 5.53 -8.84
C PHE A 153 6.53 6.61 -9.87
N PHE A 154 7.02 7.82 -9.54
CA PHE A 154 6.82 9.02 -10.33
C PHE A 154 8.10 9.84 -10.49
N ARG A 155 8.17 10.62 -11.60
CA ARG A 155 9.13 11.71 -11.82
C ARG A 155 8.39 13.02 -11.74
N THR A 156 8.32 13.59 -10.55
CA THR A 156 7.59 14.82 -10.30
C THR A 156 8.47 16.06 -10.54
N ASN A 157 7.83 17.23 -10.74
CA ASN A 157 8.50 18.54 -10.86
C ASN A 157 9.60 18.60 -11.93
N GLY A 158 9.41 17.93 -13.08
CA GLY A 158 10.36 17.94 -14.20
C GLY A 158 11.69 17.25 -13.92
N ARG A 159 11.79 16.46 -12.87
CA ARG A 159 13.01 15.71 -12.55
C ARG A 159 13.30 14.64 -13.62
N LYS A 160 14.60 14.37 -13.84
CA LYS A 160 15.04 13.35 -14.81
C LYS A 160 14.95 11.93 -14.26
N GLN A 161 15.01 11.78 -12.95
CA GLN A 161 14.98 10.50 -12.24
C GLN A 161 13.73 10.38 -11.37
N ILE A 162 13.36 9.16 -11.03
CA ILE A 162 12.31 8.87 -10.03
C ILE A 162 12.67 9.61 -8.73
N ASN A 163 11.70 10.33 -8.20
CA ASN A 163 11.86 11.14 -6.99
C ASN A 163 10.61 11.10 -6.10
N HIS A 164 9.63 10.28 -6.45
CA HIS A 164 8.43 10.12 -5.66
C HIS A 164 7.91 8.68 -5.71
N VAL A 165 7.30 8.22 -4.61
CA VAL A 165 6.77 6.87 -4.44
C VAL A 165 5.51 6.90 -3.59
N GLY A 166 4.61 5.98 -3.87
CA GLY A 166 3.46 5.65 -3.03
C GLY A 166 3.18 4.15 -3.06
N MET A 167 2.23 3.68 -2.25
CA MET A 167 1.74 2.31 -2.26
C MET A 167 0.31 2.27 -2.78
N VAL A 168 0.06 1.36 -3.71
CA VAL A 168 -1.27 1.13 -4.31
C VAL A 168 -2.23 0.62 -3.23
N VAL A 169 -3.37 1.31 -3.07
CA VAL A 169 -4.43 0.94 -2.11
C VAL A 169 -5.71 0.49 -2.80
N GLU A 170 -5.94 0.91 -4.04
CA GLU A 170 -7.08 0.50 -4.86
C GLU A 170 -6.73 0.54 -6.33
N VAL A 171 -7.24 -0.45 -7.08
CA VAL A 171 -7.13 -0.51 -8.54
C VAL A 171 -8.52 -0.70 -9.12
N THR A 172 -8.89 0.15 -10.08
CA THR A 172 -10.09 0.00 -10.91
C THR A 172 -9.70 -0.03 -12.38
N ALA A 173 -10.67 -0.25 -13.29
CA ALA A 173 -10.40 -0.22 -14.72
C ALA A 173 -9.76 1.10 -15.20
N ASP A 174 -10.07 2.22 -14.52
CA ASP A 174 -9.73 3.56 -14.99
C ASP A 174 -8.62 4.23 -14.18
N GLU A 175 -8.38 3.81 -12.93
CA GLU A 175 -7.46 4.49 -12.03
C GLU A 175 -6.78 3.56 -11.04
N ILE A 176 -5.62 4.02 -10.59
CA ILE A 176 -4.91 3.47 -9.43
C ILE A 176 -4.93 4.56 -8.36
N LYS A 177 -5.45 4.23 -7.16
CA LYS A 177 -5.31 5.08 -5.98
C LYS A 177 -4.14 4.59 -5.14
N PHE A 178 -3.40 5.52 -4.58
CA PHE A 178 -2.19 5.21 -3.83
C PHE A 178 -2.01 6.14 -2.64
N VAL A 179 -1.53 5.59 -1.53
CA VAL A 179 -1.15 6.38 -0.35
C VAL A 179 0.30 6.80 -0.49
N HIS A 180 0.59 8.06 -0.16
CA HIS A 180 1.93 8.64 -0.22
C HIS A 180 2.04 9.85 0.69
N SER A 181 3.26 10.32 0.97
CA SER A 181 3.48 11.59 1.64
C SER A 181 3.78 12.69 0.61
N ALA A 182 2.83 13.62 0.46
CA ALA A 182 2.92 14.78 -0.43
C ALA A 182 3.59 15.96 0.29
N THR A 183 4.46 16.69 -0.39
CA THR A 183 5.21 17.85 0.17
C THR A 183 4.30 18.92 0.76
N SER A 184 3.13 19.14 0.17
CA SER A 184 2.19 20.18 0.58
C SER A 184 1.12 19.73 1.57
N SER A 185 0.84 18.43 1.64
CA SER A 185 -0.36 17.91 2.33
C SER A 185 -0.05 16.79 3.32
N GLY A 186 1.22 16.35 3.41
CA GLY A 186 1.59 15.19 4.21
C GLY A 186 1.05 13.90 3.63
N VAL A 187 0.73 12.94 4.49
CA VAL A 187 0.26 11.62 4.08
C VAL A 187 -1.21 11.69 3.66
N ILE A 188 -1.46 11.37 2.39
CA ILE A 188 -2.78 11.39 1.74
C ILE A 188 -2.92 10.23 0.77
N VAL A 189 -4.14 10.02 0.27
CA VAL A 189 -4.41 9.16 -0.89
C VAL A 189 -4.64 10.05 -2.10
N SER A 190 -3.96 9.74 -3.20
CA SER A 190 -4.12 10.38 -4.50
C SER A 190 -4.45 9.38 -5.59
N SER A 191 -4.78 9.86 -6.78
CA SER A 191 -5.20 9.07 -7.94
C SER A 191 -4.32 9.33 -9.15
N THR A 192 -4.09 8.29 -9.95
CA THR A 192 -3.46 8.42 -11.27
C THR A 192 -4.33 9.18 -12.30
N LYS A 193 -5.59 9.48 -11.98
CA LYS A 193 -6.45 10.39 -12.75
C LYS A 193 -6.10 11.87 -12.54
N GLU A 194 -5.44 12.21 -11.44
CA GLU A 194 -4.96 13.58 -11.22
C GLU A 194 -3.91 13.94 -12.28
N PRO A 195 -4.07 15.04 -13.02
CA PRO A 195 -3.18 15.40 -14.14
C PRO A 195 -1.70 15.45 -13.76
N TYR A 196 -1.41 15.80 -12.52
CA TYR A 196 -0.05 15.84 -11.98
C TYR A 196 0.59 14.45 -11.93
N TYR A 197 -0.12 13.46 -11.39
CA TYR A 197 0.38 12.08 -11.28
C TYR A 197 0.31 11.34 -12.62
N GLN A 198 -0.71 11.62 -13.43
CA GLN A 198 -0.82 11.04 -14.77
C GLN A 198 0.40 11.36 -15.63
N LYS A 199 0.86 12.63 -15.62
CA LYS A 199 2.01 13.11 -16.42
C LYS A 199 3.36 12.66 -15.87
N SER A 200 3.44 12.39 -14.57
CA SER A 200 4.69 12.04 -13.87
C SER A 200 4.88 10.55 -13.61
N PHE A 201 3.90 9.72 -13.93
CA PHE A 201 3.96 8.27 -13.78
C PHE A 201 5.16 7.66 -14.52
N VAL A 202 5.83 6.69 -13.89
CA VAL A 202 6.96 5.97 -14.47
C VAL A 202 6.74 4.47 -14.49
N GLN A 203 6.50 3.86 -13.33
CA GLN A 203 6.41 2.41 -13.21
C GLN A 203 5.68 1.98 -11.93
N VAL A 204 5.31 0.72 -11.90
CA VAL A 204 4.83 0.02 -10.71
C VAL A 204 5.74 -1.17 -10.43
N ASN A 205 6.09 -1.40 -9.17
CA ASN A 205 6.88 -2.56 -8.78
C ASN A 205 6.13 -3.39 -7.73
N ARG A 206 6.15 -4.70 -7.91
CA ARG A 206 5.70 -5.67 -6.92
C ARG A 206 6.86 -6.11 -6.06
N ILE A 207 6.76 -5.85 -4.75
CA ILE A 207 7.79 -6.23 -3.77
C ILE A 207 7.46 -7.59 -3.15
N LEU A 208 6.17 -7.86 -2.93
CA LEU A 208 5.68 -9.12 -2.37
C LEU A 208 5.25 -10.04 -3.51
N LEU A 209 5.74 -11.26 -3.53
CA LEU A 209 5.41 -12.30 -4.51
C LEU A 209 4.25 -13.14 -4.05
#